data_d69b978f568be6065ddfbd91e3dfcc31
#
_entry.id   d69b978f568be6065ddfbd91e3dfcc31
#
_cell.length_a   1.000
_cell.length_b   1.000
_cell.length_c   1.000
_cell.angle_alpha   90.00
_cell.angle_beta   90.00
_cell.angle_gamma   90.00
#
_symmetry.space_group_name_H-M   'P 1'
#
loop_
_entity.id
_entity.type
_entity.pdbx_description
1 polymer ?
#
loop_
_entity_poly.entity_id
_entity_poly.type
_entity_poly.pdbx_seq_one_letter_code
_entity_poly.pdbx_strand_id
1 'polypeptide(L)'
;ESVVKQFEKETGITVKYEEYESPEEMYTKYKAGSINYDVICSSEYMVERLINEGEVLEEDYDAMDNYKNLDPTILDMSASYDKNHTYSVPYFYGTLGLLYNKTTIDAKTVSSWDCLWDPTYEDEIIMENSVRDTFAPALISKGYSLNDTDENHLREALDILKKQKDDKIVYAYYVDETADAMIGEEASIALCYSGEAALAMAENDNLDYSVPKE
;
A
#
# COMPACT_ATOMS: atom_id res chain seq x y z
N GLU A 1 18.73 2.88 0.96
CA GLU A 1 20.19 2.55 0.87
C GLU A 1 21.09 3.48 1.71
N SER A 2 20.82 4.79 1.78
CA SER A 2 21.68 5.72 2.56
C SER A 2 21.70 5.41 4.05
N VAL A 3 20.55 5.06 4.63
CA VAL A 3 20.41 4.68 6.05
C VAL A 3 21.17 3.38 6.36
N VAL A 4 21.11 2.38 5.45
CA VAL A 4 21.85 1.12 5.62
C VAL A 4 23.35 1.37 5.69
N LYS A 5 23.91 2.17 4.77
CA LYS A 5 25.34 2.52 4.77
C LYS A 5 25.77 3.27 6.03
N GLN A 6 24.89 4.14 6.54
CA GLN A 6 25.15 4.83 7.79
C GLN A 6 25.16 3.87 8.97
N PHE A 7 24.18 2.97 9.06
CA PHE A 7 24.08 1.95 10.10
C PHE A 7 25.33 1.05 10.12
N GLU A 8 25.74 0.54 8.96
CA GLU A 8 26.95 -0.29 8.85
C GLU A 8 28.21 0.44 9.33
N LYS A 9 28.32 1.72 8.98
CA LYS A 9 29.46 2.56 9.41
C LYS A 9 29.48 2.79 10.92
N GLU A 10 28.31 3.02 11.53
CA GLU A 10 28.18 3.34 12.95
C GLU A 10 28.31 2.10 13.84
N THR A 11 27.80 0.96 13.38
CA THR A 11 27.72 -0.28 14.17
C THR A 11 28.79 -1.31 13.86
N GLY A 12 29.35 -1.27 12.65
CA GLY A 12 30.22 -2.32 12.12
C GLY A 12 29.47 -3.61 11.71
N ILE A 13 28.15 -3.60 11.72
CA ILE A 13 27.32 -4.73 11.34
C ILE A 13 27.06 -4.64 9.83
N THR A 14 27.36 -5.70 9.09
CA THR A 14 27.05 -5.78 7.66
C THR A 14 25.60 -6.13 7.45
N VAL A 15 24.89 -5.35 6.63
CA VAL A 15 23.49 -5.56 6.27
C VAL A 15 23.38 -6.27 4.93
N LYS A 16 22.72 -7.42 4.91
CA LYS A 16 22.26 -8.05 3.67
C LYS A 16 20.85 -7.54 3.39
N TYR A 17 20.77 -6.54 2.53
CA TYR A 17 19.51 -5.92 2.16
C TYR A 17 18.87 -6.69 1.00
N GLU A 18 17.64 -7.11 1.16
CA GLU A 18 16.82 -7.78 0.14
C GLU A 18 15.51 -7.05 -0.04
N GLU A 19 15.06 -6.95 -1.29
CA GLU A 19 13.80 -6.33 -1.68
C GLU A 19 12.81 -7.42 -2.12
N TYR A 20 11.53 -7.13 -2.00
CA TYR A 20 10.44 -7.98 -2.45
C TYR A 20 9.31 -7.13 -3.02
N GLU A 21 8.59 -7.63 -4.01
CA GLU A 21 7.53 -6.90 -4.69
C GLU A 21 6.24 -6.81 -3.86
N SER A 22 5.96 -7.83 -3.06
CA SER A 22 4.76 -7.85 -2.22
C SER A 22 4.99 -8.55 -0.88
N PRO A 23 4.25 -8.17 0.18
CA PRO A 23 4.27 -8.87 1.46
C PRO A 23 3.98 -10.37 1.34
N GLU A 24 3.14 -10.77 0.39
CA GLU A 24 2.80 -12.17 0.11
C GLU A 24 3.97 -12.96 -0.48
N GLU A 25 4.75 -12.33 -1.35
CA GLU A 25 5.96 -12.91 -1.92
C GLU A 25 7.00 -13.15 -0.80
N MET A 26 7.27 -12.13 0.00
CA MET A 26 8.16 -12.22 1.15
C MET A 26 7.72 -13.35 2.09
N TYR A 27 6.45 -13.36 2.47
CA TYR A 27 5.89 -14.38 3.37
C TYR A 27 6.04 -15.80 2.79
N THR A 28 5.80 -15.97 1.50
CA THR A 28 5.95 -17.27 0.82
C THR A 28 7.40 -17.77 0.86
N LYS A 29 8.36 -16.89 0.57
CA LYS A 29 9.81 -17.20 0.64
C LYS A 29 10.23 -17.54 2.06
N TYR A 30 9.77 -16.77 3.04
CA TYR A 30 10.03 -16.99 4.46
C TYR A 30 9.49 -18.34 4.94
N LYS A 31 8.21 -18.65 4.69
CA LYS A 31 7.59 -19.93 5.10
C LYS A 31 8.17 -21.15 4.38
N ALA A 32 8.71 -20.98 3.20
CA ALA A 32 9.44 -22.04 2.49
C ALA A 32 10.84 -22.34 3.11
N GLY A 33 11.27 -21.55 4.10
CA GLY A 33 12.58 -21.70 4.74
C GLY A 33 13.76 -21.34 3.82
N SER A 34 13.47 -20.60 2.74
CA SER A 34 14.50 -20.18 1.78
C SER A 34 15.34 -19.01 2.29
N ILE A 35 14.78 -18.23 3.21
CA ILE A 35 15.37 -17.00 3.73
C ILE A 35 15.08 -16.90 5.24
N ASN A 36 16.08 -16.43 5.99
CA ASN A 36 15.92 -16.03 7.38
C ASN A 36 16.16 -14.51 7.45
N TYR A 37 15.22 -13.81 8.03
CA TYR A 37 15.30 -12.37 8.24
C TYR A 37 15.60 -12.06 9.71
N ASP A 38 16.48 -11.10 9.96
CA ASP A 38 16.65 -10.49 11.29
C ASP A 38 15.66 -9.36 11.50
N VAL A 39 15.34 -8.61 10.42
CA VAL A 39 14.36 -7.52 10.41
C VAL A 39 13.53 -7.59 9.13
N ILE A 40 12.21 -7.37 9.24
CA ILE A 40 11.28 -7.30 8.11
C ILE A 40 10.61 -5.93 8.15
N CYS A 41 10.59 -5.22 7.02
CA CYS A 41 9.77 -4.02 6.84
C CYS A 41 8.60 -4.38 5.92
N SER A 42 7.38 -4.45 6.46
CA SER A 42 6.20 -4.92 5.72
C SER A 42 4.96 -4.12 6.07
N SER A 43 3.90 -4.31 5.27
CA SER A 43 2.59 -3.71 5.55
C SER A 43 1.99 -4.25 6.85
N GLU A 44 1.17 -3.43 7.52
CA GLU A 44 0.60 -3.71 8.84
C GLU A 44 -0.15 -5.04 8.92
N TYR A 45 -0.91 -5.40 7.89
CA TYR A 45 -1.66 -6.67 7.88
C TYR A 45 -0.76 -7.91 7.86
N MET A 46 0.42 -7.81 7.23
CA MET A 46 1.39 -8.90 7.25
C MET A 46 2.13 -8.96 8.59
N VAL A 47 2.42 -7.81 9.18
CA VAL A 47 2.95 -7.74 10.55
C VAL A 47 1.98 -8.38 11.53
N GLU A 48 0.67 -8.03 11.45
CA GLU A 48 -0.38 -8.66 12.27
C GLU A 48 -0.40 -10.17 12.11
N ARG A 49 -0.30 -10.65 10.87
CA ARG A 49 -0.24 -12.08 10.58
C ARG A 49 0.95 -12.75 11.23
N LEU A 50 2.14 -12.18 11.10
CA LEU A 50 3.37 -12.73 11.68
C LEU A 50 3.31 -12.74 13.23
N ILE A 51 2.71 -11.71 13.83
CA ILE A 51 2.45 -11.67 15.28
C ILE A 51 1.52 -12.82 15.70
N ASN A 52 0.38 -12.97 15.00
CA ASN A 52 -0.61 -14.00 15.30
C ASN A 52 -0.08 -15.44 15.09
N GLU A 53 0.87 -15.62 14.20
CA GLU A 53 1.55 -16.91 13.96
C GLU A 53 2.74 -17.15 14.91
N GLY A 54 3.13 -16.16 15.72
CA GLY A 54 4.27 -16.27 16.64
C GLY A 54 5.63 -16.29 15.93
N GLU A 55 5.73 -15.66 14.78
CA GLU A 55 6.92 -15.63 13.91
C GLU A 55 7.84 -14.44 14.17
N VAL A 56 7.45 -13.51 15.04
CA VAL A 56 8.21 -12.32 15.42
C VAL A 56 8.53 -12.33 16.91
N LEU A 57 9.63 -11.69 17.27
CA LEU A 57 10.07 -11.56 18.65
C LEU A 57 9.59 -10.23 19.25
N GLU A 58 9.46 -10.21 20.57
CA GLU A 58 9.20 -8.97 21.29
C GLU A 58 10.41 -8.02 21.20
N GLU A 59 10.12 -6.74 20.99
CA GLU A 59 11.14 -5.69 20.92
C GLU A 59 11.47 -5.12 22.30
N ASP A 60 12.75 -4.80 22.51
CA ASP A 60 13.21 -4.07 23.70
C ASP A 60 13.25 -2.56 23.40
N TYR A 61 12.12 -1.89 23.57
CA TYR A 61 12.02 -0.45 23.31
C TYR A 61 12.84 0.40 24.29
N ASP A 62 13.15 -0.12 25.48
CA ASP A 62 14.00 0.58 26.44
C ASP A 62 15.46 0.67 25.95
N ALA A 63 15.86 -0.27 25.07
CA ALA A 63 17.16 -0.24 24.39
C ALA A 63 17.19 0.67 23.16
N MET A 64 16.04 1.22 22.73
CA MET A 64 15.91 2.05 21.53
C MET A 64 15.82 3.53 21.87
N ASP A 65 16.96 4.21 22.00
CA ASP A 65 17.04 5.64 22.35
C ASP A 65 16.15 6.56 21.51
N ASN A 66 15.92 6.21 20.23
CA ASN A 66 15.15 6.98 19.27
C ASN A 66 13.66 6.65 19.26
N TYR A 67 13.19 5.63 19.97
CA TYR A 67 11.77 5.27 20.02
C TYR A 67 10.89 6.44 20.48
N LYS A 68 11.37 7.25 21.41
CA LYS A 68 10.71 8.48 21.91
C LYS A 68 10.49 9.57 20.85
N ASN A 69 11.14 9.46 19.69
CA ASN A 69 11.02 10.42 18.58
C ASN A 69 9.88 10.06 17.61
N LEU A 70 9.24 8.90 17.80
CA LEU A 70 8.11 8.49 16.97
C LEU A 70 6.90 9.39 17.25
N ASP A 71 6.12 9.66 16.19
CA ASP A 71 4.88 10.41 16.32
C ASP A 71 3.86 9.61 17.16
N PRO A 72 3.34 10.19 18.27
CA PRO A 72 2.39 9.50 19.11
C PRO A 72 1.10 9.06 18.37
N THR A 73 0.66 9.85 17.39
CA THR A 73 -0.55 9.52 16.60
C THR A 73 -0.34 8.26 15.77
N ILE A 74 0.86 8.12 15.19
CA ILE A 74 1.21 6.93 14.40
C ILE A 74 1.37 5.71 15.30
N LEU A 75 1.95 5.89 16.49
CA LEU A 75 2.01 4.83 17.50
C LEU A 75 0.59 4.37 17.89
N ASP A 76 -0.31 5.31 18.20
CA ASP A 76 -1.70 4.97 18.54
C ASP A 76 -2.40 4.20 17.40
N MET A 77 -2.17 4.57 16.15
CA MET A 77 -2.68 3.86 14.99
C MET A 77 -2.14 2.43 14.88
N SER A 78 -0.86 2.23 15.19
CA SER A 78 -0.22 0.91 15.12
C SER A 78 -0.77 -0.09 16.13
N ALA A 79 -1.45 0.37 17.19
CA ALA A 79 -2.15 -0.49 18.14
C ALA A 79 -3.28 -1.33 17.51
N SER A 80 -3.72 -1.00 16.30
CA SER A 80 -4.72 -1.77 15.56
C SER A 80 -4.20 -3.16 15.16
N TYR A 81 -2.92 -3.33 14.92
CA TYR A 81 -2.28 -4.58 14.50
C TYR A 81 -1.22 -5.09 15.49
N ASP A 82 -0.59 -4.21 16.26
CA ASP A 82 0.34 -4.54 17.36
C ASP A 82 -0.20 -3.95 18.67
N LYS A 83 -1.09 -4.68 19.31
CA LYS A 83 -2.01 -4.22 20.35
C LYS A 83 -1.35 -3.53 21.56
N ASN A 84 -0.12 -3.86 21.88
CA ASN A 84 0.62 -3.33 23.01
C ASN A 84 1.94 -2.67 22.56
N HIS A 85 2.10 -2.41 21.27
CA HIS A 85 3.37 -1.96 20.70
C HIS A 85 4.52 -2.85 21.15
N THR A 86 4.40 -4.16 20.95
CA THR A 86 5.33 -5.13 21.51
C THR A 86 6.31 -5.68 20.47
N TYR A 87 5.90 -5.71 19.18
CA TYR A 87 6.59 -6.47 18.15
C TYR A 87 7.09 -5.63 16.97
N SER A 88 6.65 -4.38 16.86
CA SER A 88 6.92 -3.59 15.67
C SER A 88 7.11 -2.11 15.94
N VAL A 89 7.87 -1.47 15.06
CA VAL A 89 8.08 -0.02 15.05
C VAL A 89 7.52 0.54 13.74
N PRO A 90 6.54 1.47 13.76
CA PRO A 90 6.04 2.08 12.54
C PRO A 90 7.15 2.88 11.84
N TYR A 91 7.27 2.69 10.51
CA TYR A 91 8.32 3.29 9.70
C TYR A 91 7.76 4.36 8.76
N PHE A 92 6.84 3.99 7.89
CA PHE A 92 6.12 4.91 7.02
C PHE A 92 4.62 4.69 7.13
N TYR A 93 3.85 5.72 6.82
CA TYR A 93 2.42 5.63 6.59
C TYR A 93 2.03 6.52 5.41
N GLY A 94 0.92 6.18 4.78
CA GLY A 94 0.34 6.95 3.70
C GLY A 94 -1.14 6.64 3.54
N THR A 95 -1.76 7.27 2.56
CA THR A 95 -3.13 6.97 2.15
C THR A 95 -3.11 6.25 0.81
N LEU A 96 -4.07 5.37 0.60
CA LEU A 96 -4.46 4.91 -0.72
C LEU A 96 -5.44 5.94 -1.29
N GLY A 97 -5.29 6.29 -2.56
CA GLY A 97 -6.15 7.27 -3.21
C GLY A 97 -6.04 7.22 -4.72
N LEU A 98 -6.54 8.25 -5.37
CA LEU A 98 -6.59 8.37 -6.81
C LEU A 98 -5.68 9.50 -7.30
N LEU A 99 -4.60 9.15 -7.96
CA LEU A 99 -3.78 10.07 -8.75
C LEU A 99 -4.46 10.25 -10.11
N TYR A 100 -4.62 11.47 -10.58
CA TYR A 100 -5.35 11.72 -11.82
C TYR A 100 -4.78 12.89 -12.61
N ASN A 101 -4.97 12.86 -13.92
CA ASN A 101 -4.64 13.99 -14.79
C ASN A 101 -5.78 15.01 -14.76
N LYS A 102 -5.58 16.13 -14.07
CA LYS A 102 -6.58 17.19 -13.90
C LYS A 102 -6.91 17.97 -15.16
N THR A 103 -6.20 17.72 -16.26
CA THR A 103 -6.52 18.31 -17.57
C THR A 103 -7.58 17.52 -18.32
N THR A 104 -7.75 16.25 -18.00
CA THR A 104 -8.69 15.32 -18.64
C THR A 104 -9.79 14.85 -17.68
N ILE A 105 -9.52 14.80 -16.37
CA ILE A 105 -10.42 14.31 -15.34
C ILE A 105 -10.83 15.44 -14.38
N ASP A 106 -12.13 15.60 -14.16
CA ASP A 106 -12.65 16.55 -13.18
C ASP A 106 -12.43 16.03 -11.74
N ALA A 107 -11.99 16.91 -10.84
CA ALA A 107 -11.79 16.57 -9.42
C ALA A 107 -13.02 15.97 -8.73
N LYS A 108 -14.23 16.29 -9.22
CA LYS A 108 -15.46 15.69 -8.73
C LYS A 108 -15.58 14.20 -9.07
N THR A 109 -15.07 13.79 -10.20
CA THR A 109 -15.04 12.38 -10.63
C THR A 109 -14.28 11.52 -9.61
N VAL A 110 -13.08 11.97 -9.23
CA VAL A 110 -12.20 11.26 -8.30
C VAL A 110 -12.50 11.52 -6.82
N SER A 111 -13.65 12.13 -6.52
CA SER A 111 -14.14 12.27 -5.14
C SER A 111 -14.89 11.03 -4.64
N SER A 112 -15.11 10.04 -5.51
CA SER A 112 -15.73 8.75 -5.24
C SER A 112 -14.93 7.64 -5.88
N TRP A 113 -14.89 6.45 -5.24
CA TRP A 113 -14.30 5.24 -5.82
C TRP A 113 -15.06 4.73 -7.05
N ASP A 114 -16.28 5.20 -7.28
CA ASP A 114 -17.12 4.76 -8.39
C ASP A 114 -16.49 5.00 -9.77
N CYS A 115 -15.59 5.97 -9.91
CA CYS A 115 -14.86 6.20 -11.16
C CYS A 115 -14.02 5.00 -11.61
N LEU A 116 -13.57 4.17 -10.66
CA LEU A 116 -12.80 2.95 -10.97
C LEU A 116 -13.64 1.89 -11.72
N TRP A 117 -14.97 2.01 -11.66
CA TRP A 117 -15.91 1.04 -12.25
C TRP A 117 -16.65 1.60 -13.45
N ASP A 118 -16.38 2.83 -13.85
CA ASP A 118 -17.06 3.51 -14.95
C ASP A 118 -16.44 3.11 -16.31
N PRO A 119 -17.20 2.43 -17.20
CA PRO A 119 -16.68 1.98 -18.48
C PRO A 119 -16.35 3.13 -19.46
N THR A 120 -16.65 4.40 -19.12
CA THR A 120 -16.20 5.55 -19.91
C THR A 120 -14.68 5.74 -19.86
N TYR A 121 -14.01 5.12 -18.88
CA TYR A 121 -12.55 5.11 -18.73
C TYR A 121 -11.91 3.81 -19.24
N GLU A 122 -12.42 3.27 -20.38
CA GLU A 122 -11.83 2.09 -21.00
C GLU A 122 -10.35 2.32 -21.29
N ASP A 123 -9.49 1.41 -20.77
CA ASP A 123 -8.02 1.43 -20.93
C ASP A 123 -7.33 2.70 -20.37
N GLU A 124 -7.95 3.34 -19.36
CA GLU A 124 -7.50 4.62 -18.80
C GLU A 124 -7.17 4.55 -17.29
N ILE A 125 -7.34 3.38 -16.67
CA ILE A 125 -7.15 3.24 -15.22
C ILE A 125 -5.99 2.29 -14.91
N ILE A 126 -5.04 2.77 -14.11
CA ILE A 126 -4.04 1.93 -13.46
C ILE A 126 -4.59 1.50 -12.10
N MET A 127 -4.55 0.19 -11.84
CA MET A 127 -4.89 -0.39 -10.54
C MET A 127 -3.62 -0.80 -9.80
N GLU A 128 -3.66 -0.74 -8.48
CA GLU A 128 -2.57 -1.25 -7.64
C GLU A 128 -2.42 -2.78 -7.82
N ASN A 129 -1.20 -3.27 -8.05
CA ASN A 129 -0.90 -4.70 -8.14
C ASN A 129 -0.79 -5.33 -6.74
N SER A 130 -1.78 -5.07 -5.92
CA SER A 130 -1.93 -5.57 -4.55
C SER A 130 -3.34 -6.10 -4.38
N VAL A 131 -3.47 -7.33 -3.91
CA VAL A 131 -4.78 -7.95 -3.66
C VAL A 131 -5.58 -7.12 -2.68
N ARG A 132 -4.95 -6.70 -1.58
CA ARG A 132 -5.62 -5.98 -0.51
C ARG A 132 -6.07 -4.58 -0.94
N ASP A 133 -5.19 -3.85 -1.59
CA ASP A 133 -5.45 -2.47 -2.02
C ASP A 133 -6.44 -2.42 -3.19
N THR A 134 -6.45 -3.43 -4.04
CA THR A 134 -7.44 -3.56 -5.11
C THR A 134 -8.83 -3.92 -4.59
N PHE A 135 -8.94 -4.76 -3.56
CA PHE A 135 -10.22 -5.11 -2.93
C PHE A 135 -10.79 -3.97 -2.07
N ALA A 136 -9.95 -3.14 -1.46
CA ALA A 136 -10.40 -2.08 -0.55
C ALA A 136 -11.44 -1.13 -1.19
N PRO A 137 -11.19 -0.46 -2.33
CA PRO A 137 -12.18 0.40 -2.96
C PRO A 137 -13.43 -0.36 -3.44
N ALA A 138 -13.30 -1.64 -3.84
CA ALA A 138 -14.44 -2.45 -4.24
C ALA A 138 -15.36 -2.79 -3.06
N LEU A 139 -14.80 -3.05 -1.88
CA LEU A 139 -15.57 -3.25 -0.65
C LEU A 139 -16.23 -1.95 -0.19
N ILE A 140 -15.47 -0.85 -0.16
CA ILE A 140 -15.97 0.46 0.27
C ILE A 140 -17.11 0.92 -0.62
N SER A 141 -17.03 0.77 -1.95
CA SER A 141 -18.10 1.14 -2.87
C SER A 141 -19.42 0.39 -2.65
N LYS A 142 -19.39 -0.73 -1.91
CA LYS A 142 -20.56 -1.46 -1.44
C LYS A 142 -21.00 -1.09 -0.02
N GLY A 143 -20.29 -0.18 0.64
CA GLY A 143 -20.54 0.18 2.03
C GLY A 143 -20.02 -0.84 3.04
N TYR A 144 -19.11 -1.72 2.63
CA TYR A 144 -18.45 -2.68 3.50
C TYR A 144 -17.15 -2.12 4.09
N SER A 145 -16.68 -2.70 5.17
CA SER A 145 -15.36 -2.39 5.70
C SER A 145 -14.27 -2.85 4.74
N LEU A 146 -13.20 -2.07 4.57
CA LEU A 146 -12.00 -2.53 3.83
C LEU A 146 -11.34 -3.76 4.48
N ASN A 147 -11.64 -4.03 5.75
CA ASN A 147 -11.18 -5.21 6.50
C ASN A 147 -12.29 -6.28 6.65
N ASP A 148 -13.30 -6.25 5.78
CA ASP A 148 -14.38 -7.23 5.81
C ASP A 148 -13.86 -8.64 5.49
N THR A 149 -14.35 -9.63 6.22
CA THR A 149 -13.99 -11.05 6.07
C THR A 149 -15.16 -11.94 5.71
N ASP A 150 -16.37 -11.36 5.53
CA ASP A 150 -17.53 -12.13 5.07
C ASP A 150 -17.33 -12.59 3.62
N GLU A 151 -17.45 -13.90 3.40
CA GLU A 151 -17.22 -14.47 2.06
C GLU A 151 -18.17 -13.94 0.99
N ASN A 152 -19.41 -13.57 1.33
CA ASN A 152 -20.35 -13.03 0.35
C ASN A 152 -19.95 -11.62 -0.06
N HIS A 153 -19.55 -10.78 0.91
CA HIS A 153 -19.05 -9.44 0.63
C HIS A 153 -17.77 -9.47 -0.21
N LEU A 154 -16.85 -10.39 0.12
CA LEU A 154 -15.64 -10.58 -0.70
C LEU A 154 -15.97 -11.08 -2.12
N ARG A 155 -17.01 -11.92 -2.29
CA ARG A 155 -17.48 -12.35 -3.62
C ARG A 155 -18.10 -11.20 -4.40
N GLU A 156 -18.89 -10.34 -3.77
CA GLU A 156 -19.44 -9.15 -4.39
C GLU A 156 -18.35 -8.19 -4.87
N ALA A 157 -17.33 -7.94 -4.04
CA ALA A 157 -16.15 -7.14 -4.41
C ALA A 157 -15.39 -7.78 -5.59
N LEU A 158 -15.17 -9.09 -5.56
CA LEU A 158 -14.54 -9.83 -6.65
C LEU A 158 -15.32 -9.72 -7.96
N ASP A 159 -16.66 -9.75 -7.91
CA ASP A 159 -17.49 -9.61 -9.10
C ASP A 159 -17.39 -8.22 -9.73
N ILE A 160 -17.23 -7.15 -8.90
CA ILE A 160 -16.93 -5.80 -9.39
C ILE A 160 -15.59 -5.79 -10.13
N LEU A 161 -14.54 -6.34 -9.51
CA LEU A 161 -13.19 -6.38 -10.09
C LEU A 161 -13.14 -7.17 -11.39
N LYS A 162 -13.86 -8.31 -11.46
CA LYS A 162 -13.99 -9.09 -12.69
C LYS A 162 -14.70 -8.29 -13.78
N LYS A 163 -15.81 -7.63 -13.42
CA LYS A 163 -16.53 -6.79 -14.36
C LYS A 163 -15.66 -5.65 -14.89
N GLN A 164 -14.89 -4.97 -14.02
CA GLN A 164 -13.94 -3.93 -14.42
C GLN A 164 -12.95 -4.44 -15.48
N LYS A 165 -12.43 -5.66 -15.27
CA LYS A 165 -11.52 -6.31 -16.23
C LYS A 165 -12.22 -6.69 -17.53
N ASP A 166 -13.44 -7.22 -17.46
CA ASP A 166 -14.22 -7.62 -18.63
C ASP A 166 -14.64 -6.40 -19.47
N ASP A 167 -14.93 -5.28 -18.82
CA ASP A 167 -15.23 -3.98 -19.44
C ASP A 167 -13.96 -3.27 -19.98
N LYS A 168 -12.77 -3.87 -19.78
CA LYS A 168 -11.46 -3.35 -20.20
C LYS A 168 -11.14 -1.94 -19.69
N ILE A 169 -11.56 -1.64 -18.48
CA ILE A 169 -11.32 -0.33 -17.85
C ILE A 169 -9.84 -0.20 -17.45
N VAL A 170 -9.22 -1.32 -17.03
CA VAL A 170 -7.85 -1.33 -16.52
C VAL A 170 -6.84 -1.33 -17.66
N TYR A 171 -6.01 -0.28 -17.71
CA TYR A 171 -4.83 -0.19 -18.55
C TYR A 171 -3.73 -1.16 -18.06
N ALA A 172 -3.41 -1.08 -16.77
CA ALA A 172 -2.36 -1.91 -16.17
C ALA A 172 -2.58 -2.12 -14.67
N TYR A 173 -1.88 -3.12 -14.12
CA TYR A 173 -1.71 -3.33 -12.70
C TYR A 173 -0.24 -3.07 -12.36
N TYR A 174 0.05 -1.98 -11.66
CA TYR A 174 1.39 -1.54 -11.30
C TYR A 174 1.53 -1.34 -9.79
N VAL A 175 2.76 -1.25 -9.32
CA VAL A 175 3.15 -0.74 -8.01
C VAL A 175 4.14 0.40 -8.27
N ASP A 176 5.43 0.10 -8.36
CA ASP A 176 6.50 1.10 -8.52
C ASP A 176 6.45 1.82 -9.88
N GLU A 177 5.89 1.20 -10.91
CA GLU A 177 5.77 1.79 -12.25
C GLU A 177 4.65 2.83 -12.38
N THR A 178 3.74 2.90 -11.40
CA THR A 178 2.57 3.79 -11.44
C THR A 178 2.97 5.26 -11.60
N ALA A 179 3.98 5.71 -10.86
CA ALA A 179 4.44 7.09 -10.94
C ALA A 179 4.95 7.45 -12.34
N ASP A 180 5.81 6.62 -12.93
CA ASP A 180 6.39 6.84 -14.25
C ASP A 180 5.31 6.82 -15.35
N ALA A 181 4.37 5.88 -15.30
CA ALA A 181 3.27 5.80 -16.24
C ALA A 181 2.37 7.03 -16.20
N MET A 182 2.05 7.53 -14.99
CA MET A 182 1.24 8.74 -14.84
C MET A 182 1.99 10.00 -15.23
N ILE A 183 3.30 10.10 -14.97
CA ILE A 183 4.16 11.19 -15.47
C ILE A 183 4.15 11.19 -17.00
N GLY A 184 4.21 10.02 -17.62
CA GLY A 184 4.16 9.81 -19.07
C GLY A 184 2.76 9.99 -19.68
N GLU A 185 1.73 10.24 -18.88
CA GLU A 185 0.31 10.37 -19.31
C GLU A 185 -0.21 9.13 -20.05
N GLU A 186 0.24 7.93 -19.64
CA GLU A 186 -0.18 6.65 -20.23
C GLU A 186 -1.60 6.24 -19.80
N ALA A 187 -2.07 6.80 -18.68
CA ALA A 187 -3.42 6.61 -18.16
C ALA A 187 -3.93 7.91 -17.55
N SER A 188 -5.24 8.02 -17.34
CA SER A 188 -5.88 9.22 -16.81
C SER A 188 -6.11 9.18 -15.30
N ILE A 189 -6.25 7.99 -14.72
CA ILE A 189 -6.49 7.76 -13.29
C ILE A 189 -5.63 6.58 -12.83
N ALA A 190 -5.05 6.70 -11.63
CA ALA A 190 -4.35 5.59 -11.00
C ALA A 190 -4.75 5.44 -9.53
N LEU A 191 -5.07 4.22 -9.12
CA LEU A 191 -5.14 3.83 -7.72
C LEU A 191 -3.69 3.64 -7.23
N CYS A 192 -3.22 4.47 -6.30
CA CYS A 192 -1.85 4.40 -5.80
C CYS A 192 -1.70 5.00 -4.40
N TYR A 193 -0.52 4.81 -3.84
CA TYR A 193 -0.17 5.40 -2.54
C TYR A 193 0.20 6.89 -2.66
N SER A 194 -0.09 7.63 -1.58
CA SER A 194 0.18 9.07 -1.53
C SER A 194 1.66 9.43 -1.73
N GLY A 195 2.59 8.54 -1.40
CA GLY A 195 4.03 8.74 -1.63
C GLY A 195 4.38 8.77 -3.12
N GLU A 196 3.88 7.81 -3.89
CA GLU A 196 4.05 7.75 -5.35
C GLU A 196 3.35 8.92 -6.04
N ALA A 197 2.13 9.23 -5.59
CA ALA A 197 1.42 10.40 -6.09
C ALA A 197 2.21 11.69 -5.87
N ALA A 198 2.85 11.86 -4.71
CA ALA A 198 3.69 13.04 -4.44
C ALA A 198 4.91 13.11 -5.36
N LEU A 199 5.56 11.99 -5.66
CA LEU A 199 6.66 11.92 -6.61
C LEU A 199 6.20 12.29 -8.02
N ALA A 200 5.10 11.70 -8.49
CA ALA A 200 4.55 11.98 -9.82
C ALA A 200 4.13 13.45 -9.97
N MET A 201 3.44 14.01 -8.98
CA MET A 201 3.05 15.43 -8.99
C MET A 201 4.24 16.40 -8.95
N ALA A 202 5.38 15.99 -8.42
CA ALA A 202 6.59 16.81 -8.45
C ALA A 202 7.22 16.91 -9.84
N GLU A 203 6.97 15.93 -10.72
CA GLU A 203 7.51 15.84 -12.07
C GLU A 203 6.50 16.27 -13.16
N ASN A 204 5.19 16.21 -12.88
CA ASN A 204 4.14 16.59 -13.84
C ASN A 204 3.05 17.44 -13.17
N ASP A 205 3.03 18.73 -13.47
CA ASP A 205 2.06 19.71 -12.95
C ASP A 205 0.61 19.44 -13.39
N ASN A 206 0.36 18.56 -14.35
CA ASN A 206 -0.96 18.15 -14.79
C ASN A 206 -1.64 17.15 -13.83
N LEU A 207 -0.86 16.56 -12.94
CA LEU A 207 -1.36 15.57 -11.98
C LEU A 207 -1.88 16.22 -10.70
N ASP A 208 -2.82 15.53 -10.06
CA ASP A 208 -3.32 15.87 -8.73
C ASP A 208 -3.81 14.58 -8.03
N TYR A 209 -3.97 14.63 -6.71
CA TYR A 209 -4.30 13.46 -5.90
C TYR A 209 -5.55 13.68 -5.06
N SER A 210 -6.42 12.69 -5.03
CA SER A 210 -7.66 12.71 -4.26
C SER A 210 -7.80 11.45 -3.41
N VAL A 211 -8.20 11.63 -2.15
CA VAL A 211 -8.68 10.51 -1.32
C VAL A 211 -10.21 10.59 -1.30
N PRO A 212 -10.92 9.63 -1.93
CA PRO A 212 -12.38 9.59 -1.91
C PRO A 212 -12.95 9.55 -0.48
N LYS A 213 -14.19 10.01 -0.32
CA LYS A 213 -14.79 10.26 1.01
C LYS A 213 -15.71 9.15 1.51
N GLU A 214 -15.91 8.11 0.72
CA GLU A 214 -16.71 6.95 1.14
C GLU A 214 -15.99 6.08 2.17
#